data_d93370a78c268c4d04390c0264a074b3
#
_entry.id   d93370a78c268c4d04390c0264a074b3
#
_cell.length_a   1.000
_cell.length_b   1.000
_cell.length_c   1.000
_cell.angle_alpha   90.00
_cell.angle_beta   90.00
_cell.angle_gamma   90.00
#
_symmetry.space_group_name_H-M   'P 1'
#
loop_
_entity.id
_entity.type
_entity.pdbx_description
1 polymer ?
#
loop_
_entity_poly.entity_id
_entity_poly.type
_entity_poly.pdbx_seq_one_letter_code
_entity_poly.pdbx_strand_id
1 'polypeptide(L)'
;MSILRFDNVSYQYPGEDFDIIDDLSFSVEPGSFHCIVGVSGCGKSTIFRMINGLLPPKAGTISVNEKPITAREHYCGYMPQKDMLFPWRTIGENLALPLEIQRRYTKAQQRDMIDAALADVGLDGCRDKRPDEL
;
A
#
# COMPACT_ATOMS: atom_id res chain seq x y z
N MET A 1 17.66 -14.70 -0.33
CA MET A 1 16.22 -15.01 -0.25
C MET A 1 15.48 -13.68 -0.34
N SER A 2 14.84 -13.38 -1.45
CA SER A 2 14.21 -12.07 -1.69
C SER A 2 12.88 -11.95 -0.96
N ILE A 3 12.59 -10.75 -0.43
CA ILE A 3 11.29 -10.45 0.18
C ILE A 3 10.21 -10.17 -0.87
N LEU A 4 10.60 -9.59 -2.00
CA LEU A 4 9.71 -9.30 -3.15
C LEU A 4 10.43 -9.72 -4.43
N ARG A 5 9.72 -10.36 -5.35
CA ARG A 5 10.26 -10.76 -6.64
C ARG A 5 9.24 -10.57 -7.75
N PHE A 6 9.68 -9.98 -8.83
CA PHE A 6 9.01 -9.89 -10.13
C PHE A 6 9.72 -10.80 -11.10
N ASP A 7 8.98 -11.70 -11.75
CA ASP A 7 9.49 -12.63 -12.76
C ASP A 7 8.72 -12.44 -14.06
N ASN A 8 9.36 -11.84 -15.08
CA ASN A 8 8.85 -11.60 -16.43
C ASN A 8 7.44 -10.97 -16.43
N VAL A 9 7.25 -9.95 -15.59
CA VAL A 9 5.95 -9.33 -15.35
C VAL A 9 5.62 -8.34 -16.46
N SER A 10 4.46 -8.51 -17.08
CA SER A 10 3.89 -7.56 -18.02
C SER A 10 2.50 -7.12 -17.58
N TYR A 11 2.15 -5.87 -17.87
CA TYR A 11 0.85 -5.30 -17.56
C TYR A 11 0.40 -4.28 -18.60
N GLN A 12 -0.86 -4.36 -18.96
CA GLN A 12 -1.54 -3.48 -19.89
C GLN A 12 -2.84 -2.98 -19.25
N TYR A 13 -3.12 -1.69 -19.32
CA TYR A 13 -4.42 -1.17 -18.90
C TYR A 13 -5.52 -1.55 -19.88
N PRO A 14 -6.73 -1.82 -19.42
CA PRO A 14 -7.88 -2.04 -20.30
C PRO A 14 -8.09 -0.85 -21.23
N GLY A 15 -8.16 -1.11 -22.54
CA GLY A 15 -8.37 -0.09 -23.58
C GLY A 15 -7.09 0.54 -24.15
N GLU A 16 -5.91 0.17 -23.63
CA GLU A 16 -4.62 0.56 -24.21
C GLU A 16 -4.12 -0.54 -25.15
N ASP A 17 -3.39 -0.13 -26.21
CA ASP A 17 -2.83 -1.06 -27.20
C ASP A 17 -1.37 -1.45 -26.92
N PHE A 18 -0.80 -0.99 -25.80
CA PHE A 18 0.58 -1.25 -25.40
C PHE A 18 0.70 -1.65 -23.93
N ASP A 19 1.73 -2.40 -23.64
CA ASP A 19 2.05 -2.78 -22.25
C ASP A 19 2.78 -1.61 -21.56
N ILE A 20 2.24 -1.14 -20.42
CA ILE A 20 2.88 -0.11 -19.60
C ILE A 20 4.05 -0.70 -18.79
N ILE A 21 4.00 -1.99 -18.50
CA ILE A 21 5.07 -2.80 -17.96
C ILE A 21 5.29 -3.95 -18.93
N ASP A 22 6.52 -4.14 -19.39
CA ASP A 22 6.88 -5.16 -20.38
C ASP A 22 8.09 -5.94 -19.88
N ASP A 23 7.90 -7.24 -19.66
CA ASP A 23 8.92 -8.23 -19.26
C ASP A 23 9.80 -7.79 -18.09
N LEU A 24 9.21 -7.17 -17.08
CA LEU A 24 9.92 -6.64 -15.93
C LEU A 24 10.31 -7.74 -14.95
N SER A 25 11.61 -7.86 -14.65
CA SER A 25 12.14 -8.77 -13.65
C SER A 25 13.09 -8.05 -12.70
N PHE A 26 12.84 -8.16 -11.40
CA PHE A 26 13.74 -7.68 -10.35
C PHE A 26 13.42 -8.36 -9.01
N SER A 27 14.35 -8.22 -8.05
CA SER A 27 14.12 -8.70 -6.68
C SER A 27 14.55 -7.66 -5.65
N VAL A 28 13.90 -7.71 -4.49
CA VAL A 28 14.18 -6.88 -3.33
C VAL A 28 14.58 -7.78 -2.17
N GLU A 29 15.75 -7.53 -1.60
CA GLU A 29 16.25 -8.30 -0.46
C GLU A 29 15.74 -7.73 0.87
N PRO A 30 15.59 -8.56 1.91
CA PRO A 30 15.22 -8.07 3.24
C PRO A 30 16.18 -7.00 3.76
N GLY A 31 15.62 -5.94 4.36
CA GLY A 31 16.39 -4.83 4.92
C GLY A 31 17.02 -3.89 3.90
N SER A 32 16.79 -4.10 2.59
CA SER A 32 17.28 -3.21 1.55
C SER A 32 16.32 -2.04 1.28
N PHE A 33 16.86 -0.94 0.77
CA PHE A 33 16.13 0.21 0.27
C PHE A 33 16.25 0.27 -1.25
N HIS A 34 15.11 0.30 -1.94
CA HIS A 34 15.05 0.38 -3.41
C HIS A 34 14.29 1.63 -3.85
N CYS A 35 14.80 2.31 -4.87
CA CYS A 35 14.17 3.47 -5.46
C CYS A 35 13.86 3.20 -6.93
N ILE A 36 12.60 3.43 -7.34
CA ILE A 36 12.17 3.34 -8.74
C ILE A 36 12.17 4.75 -9.33
N VAL A 37 13.04 5.00 -10.29
CA VAL A 37 13.19 6.29 -10.96
C VAL A 37 12.77 6.17 -12.41
N GLY A 38 12.17 7.21 -12.95
CA GLY A 38 11.75 7.27 -14.35
C GLY A 38 10.86 8.47 -14.64
N VAL A 39 10.63 8.76 -15.91
CA VAL A 39 9.78 9.86 -16.37
C VAL A 39 8.32 9.69 -15.92
N SER A 40 7.54 10.77 -15.97
CA SER A 40 6.11 10.67 -15.67
C SER A 40 5.42 9.73 -16.68
N GLY A 41 4.52 8.88 -16.18
CA GLY A 41 3.77 7.93 -17.01
C GLY A 41 4.48 6.63 -17.35
N CYS A 42 5.75 6.41 -16.96
CA CYS A 42 6.48 5.17 -17.28
C CYS A 42 6.11 3.94 -16.42
N GLY A 43 5.01 3.95 -15.69
CA GLY A 43 4.52 2.77 -14.97
C GLY A 43 4.94 2.63 -13.49
N LYS A 44 5.67 3.60 -12.89
CA LYS A 44 6.09 3.51 -11.48
C LYS A 44 4.93 3.24 -10.51
N SER A 45 3.86 4.02 -10.62
CA SER A 45 2.67 3.85 -9.77
C SER A 45 1.94 2.54 -10.06
N THR A 46 2.04 2.03 -11.30
CA THR A 46 1.50 0.73 -11.69
C THR A 46 2.22 -0.40 -10.97
N ILE A 47 3.55 -0.36 -10.91
CA ILE A 47 4.37 -1.33 -10.15
C ILE A 47 3.93 -1.35 -8.67
N PHE A 48 3.78 -0.19 -8.03
CA PHE A 48 3.31 -0.14 -6.63
C PHE A 48 1.89 -0.68 -6.45
N ARG A 49 0.98 -0.42 -7.39
CA ARG A 49 -0.37 -1.00 -7.35
C ARG A 49 -0.34 -2.52 -7.51
N MET A 50 0.56 -3.05 -8.34
CA MET A 50 0.76 -4.49 -8.50
C MET A 50 1.36 -5.11 -7.23
N ILE A 51 2.37 -4.47 -6.60
CA ILE A 51 2.93 -4.90 -5.31
C ILE A 51 1.84 -4.98 -4.24
N ASN A 52 0.88 -4.07 -4.24
CA ASN A 52 -0.24 -4.07 -3.29
C ASN A 52 -1.40 -5.02 -3.68
N GLY A 53 -1.25 -5.80 -4.75
CA GLY A 53 -2.28 -6.71 -5.21
C GLY A 53 -3.53 -6.04 -5.77
N LEU A 54 -3.47 -4.72 -6.06
CA LEU A 54 -4.58 -3.95 -6.63
C LEU A 54 -4.72 -4.17 -8.14
N LEU A 55 -3.63 -4.57 -8.80
CA LEU A 55 -3.57 -4.88 -10.23
C LEU A 55 -2.90 -6.24 -10.42
N PRO A 56 -3.58 -7.24 -10.98
CA PRO A 56 -2.97 -8.51 -11.31
C PRO A 56 -2.08 -8.35 -12.56
N PRO A 57 -0.95 -9.05 -12.67
CA PRO A 57 -0.15 -9.06 -13.88
C PRO A 57 -0.90 -9.70 -15.05
N LYS A 58 -0.67 -9.20 -16.29
CA LYS A 58 -1.13 -9.82 -17.54
C LYS A 58 -0.32 -11.08 -17.85
N ALA A 59 0.98 -11.04 -17.55
CA ALA A 59 1.91 -12.15 -17.67
C ALA A 59 2.96 -12.08 -16.57
N GLY A 60 3.66 -13.18 -16.32
CA GLY A 60 4.67 -13.29 -15.27
C GLY A 60 4.09 -13.51 -13.88
N THR A 61 4.94 -13.42 -12.87
CA THR A 61 4.57 -13.72 -11.47
C THR A 61 5.20 -12.69 -10.53
N ILE A 62 4.41 -12.24 -9.55
CA ILE A 62 4.90 -11.43 -8.45
C ILE A 62 4.78 -12.26 -7.18
N SER A 63 5.84 -12.36 -6.40
CA SER A 63 5.87 -13.12 -5.16
C SER A 63 6.44 -12.31 -4.00
N VAL A 64 5.89 -12.56 -2.80
CA VAL A 64 6.38 -12.03 -1.53
C VAL A 64 6.68 -13.21 -0.62
N ASN A 65 7.90 -13.23 -0.05
CA ASN A 65 8.38 -14.35 0.75
C ASN A 65 8.16 -15.70 0.03
N GLU A 66 8.50 -15.75 -1.27
CA GLU A 66 8.37 -16.93 -2.15
C GLU A 66 6.93 -17.41 -2.42
N LYS A 67 5.92 -16.68 -1.97
CA LYS A 67 4.52 -16.95 -2.25
C LYS A 67 3.96 -15.95 -3.26
N PRO A 68 3.20 -16.37 -4.26
CA PRO A 68 2.52 -15.45 -5.17
C PRO A 68 1.64 -14.46 -4.41
N ILE A 69 1.64 -13.19 -4.83
CA ILE A 69 0.78 -12.16 -4.26
C ILE A 69 -0.68 -12.52 -4.56
N THR A 70 -1.50 -12.50 -3.51
CA THR A 70 -2.95 -12.56 -3.61
C THR A 70 -3.56 -11.30 -3.03
N ALA A 71 -4.67 -10.81 -3.59
CA ALA A 71 -5.34 -9.59 -3.15
C ALA A 71 -5.86 -9.60 -1.69
N ARG A 72 -5.72 -10.74 -0.99
CA ARG A 72 -6.20 -10.94 0.38
C ARG A 72 -5.10 -10.96 1.44
N GLU A 73 -3.84 -10.94 1.06
CA GLU A 73 -2.72 -11.01 2.00
C GLU A 73 -2.23 -9.61 2.36
N HIS A 74 -2.19 -9.32 3.66
CA HIS A 74 -1.62 -8.08 4.20
C HIS A 74 -0.11 -8.29 4.42
N TYR A 75 0.70 -7.99 3.44
CA TYR A 75 2.16 -8.21 3.47
C TYR A 75 2.97 -6.91 3.39
N CYS A 76 2.34 -5.77 3.11
CA CYS A 76 3.05 -4.49 3.06
C CYS A 76 2.15 -3.32 3.50
N GLY A 77 2.78 -2.25 3.98
CA GLY A 77 2.17 -0.94 4.09
C GLY A 77 2.34 -0.17 2.79
N TYR A 78 1.36 0.62 2.42
CA TYR A 78 1.39 1.46 1.23
C TYR A 78 1.08 2.91 1.57
N MET A 79 1.98 3.81 1.21
CA MET A 79 1.78 5.24 1.31
C MET A 79 1.68 5.84 -0.09
N PRO A 80 0.48 6.20 -0.57
CA PRO A 80 0.30 6.84 -1.87
C PRO A 80 0.79 8.29 -1.86
N GLN A 81 0.95 8.88 -3.06
CA GLN A 81 1.39 10.27 -3.23
C GLN A 81 0.38 11.29 -2.69
N LYS A 82 -0.92 10.98 -2.80
CA LYS A 82 -2.00 11.78 -2.19
C LYS A 82 -2.49 11.06 -0.96
N ASP A 83 -2.84 11.82 0.07
CA ASP A 83 -3.51 11.25 1.23
C ASP A 83 -4.80 10.52 0.80
N MET A 84 -5.16 9.50 1.55
CA MET A 84 -6.38 8.70 1.34
C MET A 84 -7.33 8.87 2.52
N LEU A 85 -7.23 9.99 3.24
CA LEU A 85 -8.12 10.29 4.35
C LEU A 85 -9.49 10.68 3.82
N PHE A 86 -10.53 10.19 4.49
CA PHE A 86 -11.89 10.63 4.25
C PHE A 86 -12.10 12.02 4.90
N PRO A 87 -12.33 13.09 4.12
CA PRO A 87 -12.39 14.46 4.65
C PRO A 87 -13.59 14.69 5.58
N TRP A 88 -14.63 13.87 5.48
CA TRP A 88 -15.81 13.93 6.35
C TRP A 88 -15.67 13.15 7.67
N ARG A 89 -14.54 12.43 7.87
CA ARG A 89 -14.21 11.71 9.10
C ARG A 89 -13.15 12.45 9.89
N THR A 90 -13.12 12.25 11.21
CA THR A 90 -12.00 12.68 12.04
C THR A 90 -10.76 11.84 11.77
N ILE A 91 -9.60 12.28 12.22
CA ILE A 91 -8.35 11.52 12.13
C ILE A 91 -8.50 10.17 12.83
N GLY A 92 -9.08 10.16 14.03
CA GLY A 92 -9.33 8.92 14.76
C GLY A 92 -10.26 7.95 14.03
N GLU A 93 -11.32 8.46 13.38
CA GLU A 93 -12.23 7.64 12.58
C GLU A 93 -11.57 7.09 11.31
N ASN A 94 -10.68 7.86 10.69
CA ASN A 94 -9.87 7.39 9.55
C ASN A 94 -8.93 6.27 9.99
N LEU A 95 -8.22 6.44 11.11
CA LEU A 95 -7.32 5.42 11.66
C LEU A 95 -8.06 4.18 12.20
N ALA A 96 -9.32 4.33 12.62
CA ALA A 96 -10.14 3.21 13.07
C ALA A 96 -10.54 2.26 11.93
N LEU A 97 -10.65 2.76 10.69
CA LEU A 97 -11.20 1.99 9.58
C LEU A 97 -10.53 0.62 9.35
N PRO A 98 -9.20 0.49 9.28
CA PRO A 98 -8.56 -0.83 9.12
C PRO A 98 -8.82 -1.74 10.33
N LEU A 99 -8.93 -1.20 11.53
CA LEU A 99 -9.22 -1.97 12.76
C LEU A 99 -10.68 -2.45 12.78
N GLU A 100 -11.61 -1.62 12.28
CA GLU A 100 -13.02 -1.98 12.11
C GLU A 100 -13.21 -3.10 11.08
N ILE A 101 -12.48 -3.05 9.97
CA ILE A 101 -12.52 -4.08 8.92
C ILE A 101 -11.99 -5.42 9.45
N GLN A 102 -10.91 -5.41 10.23
CA GLN A 102 -10.32 -6.61 10.81
C GLN A 102 -11.23 -7.26 11.87
N ARG A 103 -12.10 -6.51 12.55
CA ARG A 103 -13.03 -6.98 13.58
C ARG A 103 -12.38 -7.78 14.73
N ARG A 104 -11.12 -7.47 15.04
CA ARG A 104 -10.34 -8.20 16.06
C ARG A 104 -10.25 -7.48 17.41
N TYR A 105 -10.61 -6.19 17.43
CA TYR A 105 -10.38 -5.30 18.57
C TYR A 105 -11.68 -4.69 19.07
N THR A 106 -11.81 -4.57 20.39
CA THR A 106 -12.89 -3.81 21.03
C THR A 106 -12.72 -2.32 20.74
N LYS A 107 -13.79 -1.53 20.91
CA LYS A 107 -13.74 -0.06 20.73
C LYS A 107 -12.71 0.61 21.66
N ALA A 108 -12.55 0.11 22.88
CA ALA A 108 -11.54 0.62 23.82
C ALA A 108 -10.12 0.35 23.29
N GLN A 109 -9.84 -0.89 22.88
CA GLN A 109 -8.54 -1.26 22.30
C GLN A 109 -8.22 -0.46 21.02
N GLN A 110 -9.22 -0.27 20.13
CA GLN A 110 -9.04 0.57 18.94
C GLN A 110 -8.63 1.99 19.31
N ARG A 111 -9.28 2.58 20.33
CA ARG A 111 -8.97 3.93 20.79
C ARG A 111 -7.54 4.01 21.33
N ASP A 112 -7.15 3.09 22.20
CA ASP A 112 -5.79 3.07 22.77
C ASP A 112 -4.72 2.92 21.69
N MET A 113 -4.95 2.06 20.68
CA MET A 113 -4.05 1.87 19.54
C MET A 113 -3.93 3.13 18.68
N ILE A 114 -5.04 3.83 18.46
CA ILE A 114 -5.07 5.08 17.68
C ILE A 114 -4.33 6.18 18.43
N ASP A 115 -4.59 6.36 19.72
CA ASP A 115 -3.95 7.38 20.54
C ASP A 115 -2.43 7.12 20.62
N ALA A 116 -2.00 5.87 20.76
CA ALA A 116 -0.59 5.48 20.71
C ALA A 116 0.05 5.79 19.34
N ALA A 117 -0.60 5.43 18.24
CA ALA A 117 -0.10 5.69 16.89
C ALA A 117 0.03 7.20 16.59
N LEU A 118 -0.90 8.02 17.09
CA LEU A 118 -0.83 9.48 16.97
C LEU A 118 0.33 10.06 17.79
N ALA A 119 0.55 9.55 19.01
CA ALA A 119 1.67 9.95 19.85
C ALA A 119 3.02 9.62 19.20
N ASP A 120 3.15 8.43 18.59
CA ASP A 120 4.38 7.99 17.89
C ASP A 120 4.81 8.96 16.77
N VAL A 121 3.87 9.67 16.16
CA VAL A 121 4.14 10.64 15.08
C VAL A 121 4.02 12.11 15.53
N GLY A 122 3.87 12.37 16.84
CA GLY A 122 3.79 13.72 17.40
C GLY A 122 2.48 14.45 17.12
N LEU A 123 1.40 13.71 16.88
CA LEU A 123 0.03 14.22 16.66
C LEU A 123 -0.89 13.99 17.87
N ASP A 124 -0.33 14.07 19.08
CA ASP A 124 -1.10 13.97 20.32
C ASP A 124 -2.28 14.96 20.33
N GLY A 125 -3.45 14.47 20.69
CA GLY A 125 -4.66 15.30 20.78
C GLY A 125 -5.32 15.64 19.43
N CYS A 126 -4.81 15.13 18.32
CA CYS A 126 -5.40 15.36 16.98
C CYS A 126 -6.50 14.37 16.60
N ARG A 127 -6.82 13.38 17.47
CA ARG A 127 -7.78 12.33 17.15
C ARG A 127 -9.13 12.84 16.66
N ASP A 128 -9.66 13.87 17.32
CA ASP A 128 -11.01 14.42 17.07
C ASP A 128 -11.01 15.53 16.01
N LYS A 129 -9.85 15.89 15.45
CA LYS A 129 -9.72 16.83 14.34
C LYS A 129 -10.07 16.17 13.01
N ARG A 130 -10.46 16.98 12.03
CA ARG A 130 -10.61 16.57 10.62
C ARG A 130 -9.29 16.75 9.85
N PRO A 131 -9.13 16.10 8.68
CA PRO A 131 -7.93 16.24 7.87
C PRO A 131 -7.56 17.68 7.50
N ASP A 132 -8.54 18.55 7.29
CA ASP A 132 -8.37 19.98 6.96
C ASP A 132 -8.01 20.86 8.16
N GLU A 133 -7.98 20.30 9.37
CA GLU A 133 -7.60 20.97 10.61
C GLU A 133 -6.18 20.62 11.08
N LEU A 134 -5.46 19.78 10.28
CA LEU A 134 -4.05 19.46 10.47
C LEU A 134 -3.21 20.34 9.57
#